data_6bef7b2f31339b13e26a712193531d43
#
_entry.id   6bef7b2f31339b13e26a712193531d43
#
_cell.length_a   1.000
_cell.length_b   1.000
_cell.length_c   1.000
_cell.angle_alpha   90.00
_cell.angle_beta   90.00
_cell.angle_gamma   90.00
#
_symmetry.space_group_name_H-M   'P 1'
#
loop_
_entity.id
_entity.type
_entity.pdbx_description
1 polymer ?
#
loop_
_entity_poly.entity_id
_entity_poly.type
_entity_poly.pdbx_seq_one_letter_code
_entity_poly.pdbx_strand_id
1 'polypeptide(L)'
;MKMEDDGSTFQAFTSLQKVTDTTKWSPPLTLHERLSALVGAVHPFSATVAVRRPRLYSLFAKRGSLLLPATEGQRMYHPTVSSAVTRRIWGSPDAMLLFFAGGAAEFAAIKAVDWLFFTGRLPGAPVERFFETVRFAQRVFFGDLASATDAIEQINLIHRRVEKARGEEIPQWAYRDMLFILIDYGERAHQVIFGPMTEAERTSHFGVGLALGRAMHLSGLPTTYAEYRDQRRQQLLEDYARGPLTDELYASYRRALGPLRFRLLRLVQASVLPDELLDVLRLKPSPLVDELLRCYRFLPGGGNKLRPLHNVLLPGRFARQLRELKRAPEAP
;
A
#
# COMPACT_ATOMS: atom_id res chain seq x y z
N MET A 1 9.75 55.88 1.41
CA MET A 1 8.47 55.19 1.20
C MET A 1 8.63 53.81 1.86
N LYS A 2 8.10 53.69 3.09
CA LYS A 2 8.19 52.49 3.92
C LYS A 2 7.19 51.47 3.37
N MET A 3 7.65 50.25 3.09
CA MET A 3 6.78 49.11 2.87
C MET A 3 6.57 48.45 4.22
N GLU A 4 5.32 48.39 4.64
CA GLU A 4 4.84 47.68 5.82
C GLU A 4 4.83 46.17 5.50
N ASP A 5 5.39 45.42 6.45
CA ASP A 5 5.51 43.98 6.45
C ASP A 5 4.21 43.42 7.06
N ASP A 6 3.43 42.66 6.24
CA ASP A 6 2.14 42.10 6.69
C ASP A 6 2.39 40.74 7.38
N GLY A 7 2.48 40.79 8.72
CA GLY A 7 2.72 39.68 9.61
C GLY A 7 1.56 38.68 9.84
N SER A 8 0.57 38.58 8.90
CA SER A 8 -0.67 37.84 9.14
C SER A 8 -0.60 36.33 8.85
N THR A 9 0.47 35.85 8.18
CA THR A 9 0.60 34.43 7.78
C THR A 9 1.35 33.55 8.82
N PHE A 10 1.94 34.16 9.85
CA PHE A 10 2.73 33.42 10.85
C PHE A 10 1.95 33.11 12.16
N GLN A 11 0.76 33.69 12.35
CA GLN A 11 -0.02 33.49 13.57
C GLN A 11 -0.93 32.26 13.57
N ALA A 12 -1.17 31.63 12.44
CA ALA A 12 -1.99 30.41 12.37
C ALA A 12 -1.25 29.13 12.83
N PHE A 13 0.08 29.18 12.97
CA PHE A 13 0.89 28.03 13.39
C PHE A 13 1.22 27.98 14.90
N THR A 14 0.93 29.04 15.65
CA THR A 14 1.35 29.17 17.06
C THR A 14 0.24 28.89 18.08
N SER A 15 -0.98 28.61 17.64
CA SER A 15 -2.12 28.39 18.56
C SER A 15 -2.35 26.92 18.98
N LEU A 16 -1.51 25.99 18.55
CA LEU A 16 -1.57 24.57 18.95
C LEU A 16 -0.53 24.18 20.04
N GLN A 17 0.14 25.15 20.64
CA GLN A 17 1.23 24.89 21.59
C GLN A 17 0.93 25.37 23.02
N LYS A 18 -0.29 25.15 23.53
CA LYS A 18 -0.59 25.30 24.95
C LYS A 18 -1.67 24.33 25.42
N VAL A 19 -1.31 23.05 25.58
CA VAL A 19 -1.84 22.20 26.65
C VAL A 19 -0.71 21.24 27.04
N THR A 20 0.20 21.69 27.88
CA THR A 20 1.10 20.81 28.64
C THR A 20 0.60 20.79 30.07
N ASP A 21 -0.28 19.85 30.38
CA ASP A 21 -0.49 19.42 31.74
C ASP A 21 0.09 18.02 31.91
N THR A 22 1.24 17.95 32.57
CA THR A 22 2.03 16.75 32.81
C THR A 22 1.56 16.02 34.04
N THR A 23 0.35 15.45 34.06
CA THR A 23 -0.01 14.47 35.08
C THR A 23 -0.93 13.40 34.49
N LYS A 24 -0.38 12.17 34.39
CA LYS A 24 -1.01 10.92 33.98
C LYS A 24 -1.04 10.64 32.46
N TRP A 25 0.15 10.42 31.90
CA TRP A 25 0.23 9.72 30.64
C TRP A 25 -0.05 8.23 30.85
N SER A 26 -1.24 7.77 30.46
CA SER A 26 -1.53 6.36 30.24
C SER A 26 -1.32 6.08 28.77
N PRO A 27 -0.62 5.01 28.37
CA PRO A 27 -0.45 4.69 26.95
C PRO A 27 -1.83 4.49 26.31
N PRO A 28 -2.05 4.97 25.08
CA PRO A 28 -3.33 4.78 24.41
C PRO A 28 -3.63 3.30 24.27
N LEU A 29 -4.85 2.89 24.64
CA LEU A 29 -5.34 1.53 24.51
C LEU A 29 -5.04 0.99 23.10
N THR A 30 -4.53 -0.22 23.01
CA THR A 30 -4.29 -0.90 21.74
C THR A 30 -5.60 -1.04 20.97
N LEU A 31 -5.55 -1.14 19.64
CA LEU A 31 -6.74 -1.34 18.81
C LEU A 31 -7.53 -2.57 19.27
N HIS A 32 -6.84 -3.59 19.79
CA HIS A 32 -7.48 -4.79 20.37
C HIS A 32 -8.29 -4.44 21.61
N GLU A 33 -7.77 -3.63 22.51
CA GLU A 33 -8.47 -3.19 23.74
C GLU A 33 -9.63 -2.25 23.42
N ARG A 34 -9.49 -1.37 22.41
CA ARG A 34 -10.57 -0.49 21.94
C ARG A 34 -11.67 -1.26 21.20
N LEU A 35 -11.31 -2.26 20.41
CA LEU A 35 -12.29 -3.15 19.76
C LEU A 35 -12.95 -4.09 20.76
N SER A 36 -12.23 -4.56 21.78
CA SER A 36 -12.80 -5.36 22.87
C SER A 36 -13.79 -4.56 23.73
N ALA A 37 -13.49 -3.27 23.98
CA ALA A 37 -14.42 -2.38 24.66
C ALA A 37 -15.69 -2.09 23.85
N LEU A 38 -15.62 -2.06 22.51
CA LEU A 38 -16.78 -1.92 21.61
C LEU A 38 -17.59 -3.22 21.49
N VAL A 39 -16.97 -4.38 21.63
CA VAL A 39 -17.62 -5.70 21.58
C VAL A 39 -18.17 -6.10 22.95
N GLY A 40 -17.59 -5.62 24.05
CA GLY A 40 -18.01 -5.91 25.42
C GLY A 40 -19.34 -5.24 25.86
N ALA A 41 -19.92 -4.38 25.00
CA ALA A 41 -21.24 -3.75 25.25
C ALA A 41 -22.43 -4.54 24.75
N VAL A 42 -22.25 -5.75 24.20
CA VAL A 42 -23.33 -6.63 23.76
C VAL A 42 -23.33 -7.86 24.65
N HIS A 43 -24.35 -7.99 25.49
CA HIS A 43 -24.58 -9.10 26.43
C HIS A 43 -24.57 -10.47 25.73
N PRO A 44 -24.16 -11.54 26.46
CA PRO A 44 -24.04 -12.87 25.91
C PRO A 44 -25.43 -13.52 25.78
N PHE A 45 -25.93 -13.73 24.59
CA PHE A 45 -26.97 -14.72 24.32
C PHE A 45 -26.30 -15.94 23.71
N SER A 46 -26.14 -16.95 24.56
CA SER A 46 -25.84 -18.31 24.15
C SER A 46 -27.10 -18.91 23.48
N ALA A 47 -27.02 -19.10 22.16
CA ALA A 47 -27.97 -20.00 21.48
C ALA A 47 -27.21 -20.59 20.27
N THR A 48 -26.90 -21.87 20.39
CA THR A 48 -26.50 -22.75 19.31
C THR A 48 -27.67 -22.87 18.34
N VAL A 49 -27.69 -22.05 17.29
CA VAL A 49 -28.65 -22.21 16.20
C VAL A 49 -27.85 -22.54 14.94
N ALA A 50 -28.05 -23.77 14.48
CA ALA A 50 -27.63 -24.21 13.15
C ALA A 50 -28.34 -23.37 12.09
N VAL A 51 -27.68 -22.33 11.58
CA VAL A 51 -28.24 -21.48 10.52
C VAL A 51 -28.09 -22.22 9.19
N ARG A 52 -29.20 -22.86 8.75
CA ARG A 52 -29.40 -23.21 7.34
C ARG A 52 -29.25 -21.93 6.51
N ARG A 53 -28.33 -21.92 5.57
CA ARG A 53 -28.12 -20.83 4.61
C ARG A 53 -29.43 -20.53 3.87
N PRO A 54 -29.96 -19.31 3.88
CA PRO A 54 -31.09 -18.96 3.01
C PRO A 54 -30.62 -18.85 1.58
N ARG A 55 -31.33 -19.52 0.68
CA ARG A 55 -31.24 -19.33 -0.79
C ARG A 55 -31.77 -17.94 -1.17
N LEU A 56 -31.01 -16.88 -0.97
CA LEU A 56 -31.40 -15.53 -1.37
C LEU A 56 -30.72 -15.07 -2.67
N TYR A 57 -29.84 -15.88 -3.25
CA TYR A 57 -29.17 -15.55 -4.50
C TYR A 57 -30.03 -15.72 -5.79
N SER A 58 -31.21 -16.30 -5.68
CA SER A 58 -32.05 -16.58 -6.89
C SER A 58 -33.04 -15.45 -7.25
N LEU A 59 -33.20 -14.42 -6.42
CA LEU A 59 -34.19 -13.36 -6.68
C LEU A 59 -33.63 -12.13 -7.39
N PHE A 60 -32.31 -11.97 -7.49
CA PHE A 60 -31.70 -10.86 -8.24
C PHE A 60 -31.34 -11.19 -9.70
N ALA A 61 -31.48 -12.43 -10.14
CA ALA A 61 -31.17 -12.87 -11.49
C ALA A 61 -32.32 -12.63 -12.51
N LYS A 62 -33.46 -12.04 -12.12
CA LYS A 62 -34.63 -11.89 -12.99
C LYS A 62 -35.14 -10.44 -13.14
N ARG A 63 -34.31 -9.42 -12.97
CA ARG A 63 -34.62 -8.10 -13.54
C ARG A 63 -33.63 -7.82 -14.63
N GLY A 64 -34.14 -7.93 -15.86
CA GLY A 64 -33.40 -7.57 -17.06
C GLY A 64 -32.90 -6.15 -16.99
N SER A 65 -31.65 -5.99 -16.66
CA SER A 65 -30.90 -4.79 -16.87
C SER A 65 -30.73 -4.66 -18.39
N LEU A 66 -31.21 -3.56 -18.98
CA LEU A 66 -30.81 -3.12 -20.30
C LEU A 66 -29.30 -2.87 -20.24
N LEU A 67 -28.53 -3.90 -20.53
CA LEU A 67 -27.10 -3.78 -20.78
C LEU A 67 -26.94 -3.09 -22.13
N LEU A 68 -26.63 -1.80 -22.12
CA LEU A 68 -26.02 -1.17 -23.27
C LEU A 68 -24.78 -2.02 -23.64
N PRO A 69 -24.53 -2.31 -24.91
CA PRO A 69 -23.35 -3.08 -25.30
C PRO A 69 -22.12 -2.32 -24.82
N ALA A 70 -21.37 -2.93 -23.89
CA ALA A 70 -20.10 -2.40 -23.45
C ALA A 70 -19.19 -2.27 -24.67
N THR A 71 -18.69 -1.07 -24.93
CA THR A 71 -17.65 -0.84 -25.95
C THR A 71 -16.47 -1.75 -25.66
N GLU A 72 -15.76 -2.19 -26.67
CA GLU A 72 -14.66 -3.17 -26.57
C GLU A 72 -13.62 -2.82 -25.51
N GLY A 73 -13.37 -1.53 -25.24
CA GLY A 73 -12.53 -1.04 -24.14
C GLY A 73 -13.08 -1.27 -22.73
N GLN A 74 -14.40 -1.48 -22.56
CA GLN A 74 -15.02 -1.74 -21.25
C GLN A 74 -15.01 -3.21 -20.84
N ARG A 75 -14.79 -4.14 -21.75
CA ARG A 75 -14.71 -5.58 -21.46
C ARG A 75 -13.39 -6.00 -20.80
N MET A 76 -12.34 -5.17 -20.83
CA MET A 76 -11.01 -5.52 -20.32
C MET A 76 -10.80 -5.32 -18.81
N TYR A 77 -11.76 -4.75 -18.08
CA TYR A 77 -11.54 -4.34 -16.70
C TYR A 77 -12.50 -4.99 -15.70
N HIS A 78 -12.69 -6.29 -15.83
CA HIS A 78 -13.38 -7.03 -14.76
C HIS A 78 -12.43 -7.14 -13.55
N PRO A 79 -12.82 -6.73 -12.32
CA PRO A 79 -11.94 -6.72 -11.14
C PRO A 79 -11.37 -8.09 -10.75
N THR A 80 -11.81 -9.14 -11.39
CA THR A 80 -11.36 -10.52 -11.16
C THR A 80 -10.31 -11.03 -12.12
N VAL A 81 -9.97 -10.29 -13.16
CA VAL A 81 -8.93 -10.71 -14.09
C VAL A 81 -7.64 -10.01 -13.71
N SER A 82 -6.99 -10.52 -12.67
CA SER A 82 -5.59 -10.23 -12.46
C SER A 82 -4.81 -10.62 -13.71
N SER A 83 -4.06 -9.69 -14.29
CA SER A 83 -3.22 -10.00 -15.45
C SER A 83 -2.07 -10.94 -15.07
N ALA A 84 -1.56 -11.66 -16.07
CA ALA A 84 -0.41 -12.55 -15.87
C ALA A 84 0.79 -11.79 -15.27
N VAL A 85 1.05 -10.55 -15.76
CA VAL A 85 2.13 -9.71 -15.25
C VAL A 85 1.89 -9.28 -13.80
N THR A 86 0.66 -8.92 -13.42
CA THR A 86 0.33 -8.57 -12.03
C THR A 86 0.52 -9.77 -11.10
N ARG A 87 0.10 -10.97 -11.51
CA ARG A 87 0.36 -12.19 -10.72
C ARG A 87 1.85 -12.51 -10.61
N ARG A 88 2.62 -12.32 -11.69
CA ARG A 88 4.07 -12.50 -11.69
C ARG A 88 4.73 -11.60 -10.64
N ILE A 89 4.32 -10.33 -10.55
CA ILE A 89 4.83 -9.37 -9.57
C ILE A 89 4.45 -9.79 -8.14
N TRP A 90 3.15 -9.92 -7.88
CA TRP A 90 2.64 -10.17 -6.52
C TRP A 90 2.88 -11.58 -6.01
N GLY A 91 3.24 -12.51 -6.89
CA GLY A 91 3.69 -13.87 -6.56
C GLY A 91 5.20 -14.01 -6.44
N SER A 92 5.97 -12.93 -6.65
CA SER A 92 7.43 -12.93 -6.54
C SER A 92 7.88 -12.44 -5.17
N PRO A 93 8.49 -13.29 -4.32
CA PRO A 93 9.06 -12.86 -3.06
C PRO A 93 10.08 -11.73 -3.19
N ASP A 94 10.91 -11.77 -4.23
CA ASP A 94 11.94 -10.76 -4.44
C ASP A 94 11.33 -9.42 -4.91
N ALA A 95 10.26 -9.46 -5.73
CA ALA A 95 9.51 -8.25 -6.07
C ALA A 95 8.86 -7.62 -4.83
N MET A 96 8.35 -8.44 -3.90
CA MET A 96 7.80 -7.94 -2.64
C MET A 96 8.86 -7.31 -1.73
N LEU A 97 10.11 -7.76 -1.77
CA LEU A 97 11.21 -7.10 -1.05
C LEU A 97 11.50 -5.71 -1.63
N LEU A 98 11.55 -5.57 -2.95
CA LEU A 98 11.73 -4.27 -3.62
C LEU A 98 10.53 -3.35 -3.40
N PHE A 99 9.32 -3.90 -3.49
CA PHE A 99 8.09 -3.18 -3.19
C PHE A 99 8.10 -2.66 -1.73
N PHE A 100 8.51 -3.50 -0.78
CA PHE A 100 8.67 -3.08 0.61
C PHE A 100 9.69 -1.96 0.74
N ALA A 101 10.83 -2.05 0.07
CA ALA A 101 11.85 -1.02 0.16
C ALA A 101 11.31 0.34 -0.30
N GLY A 102 10.75 0.43 -1.49
CA GLY A 102 10.22 1.67 -2.03
C GLY A 102 8.96 2.16 -1.31
N GLY A 103 7.97 1.30 -1.12
CA GLY A 103 6.73 1.64 -0.43
C GLY A 103 6.96 2.13 1.00
N ALA A 104 7.88 1.51 1.76
CA ALA A 104 8.24 1.96 3.10
C ALA A 104 8.82 3.38 3.11
N ALA A 105 9.58 3.75 2.09
CA ALA A 105 10.14 5.08 1.96
C ALA A 105 9.07 6.12 1.60
N GLU A 106 8.22 5.81 0.64
CA GLU A 106 7.13 6.73 0.26
C GLU A 106 6.12 6.91 1.40
N PHE A 107 5.72 5.85 2.09
CA PHE A 107 4.85 5.96 3.26
C PHE A 107 5.44 6.82 4.37
N ALA A 108 6.77 6.91 4.46
CA ALA A 108 7.42 7.76 5.44
C ALA A 108 7.42 9.25 5.05
N ALA A 109 7.22 9.58 3.78
CA ALA A 109 7.31 10.95 3.27
C ALA A 109 5.97 11.50 2.75
N ILE A 110 4.96 10.65 2.51
CA ILE A 110 3.68 11.11 1.97
C ILE A 110 2.94 12.00 2.96
N LYS A 111 2.33 13.09 2.49
CA LYS A 111 1.56 14.02 3.34
C LYS A 111 0.38 13.35 4.04
N ALA A 112 -0.18 12.29 3.44
CA ALA A 112 -1.23 11.48 4.06
C ALA A 112 -0.73 10.52 5.17
N VAL A 113 0.54 10.60 5.58
CA VAL A 113 1.13 9.70 6.58
C VAL A 113 0.44 9.78 7.94
N ASP A 114 -0.13 10.90 8.31
CA ASP A 114 -0.90 11.10 9.54
C ASP A 114 -2.13 10.18 9.61
N TRP A 115 -2.80 9.93 8.49
CA TRP A 115 -3.88 8.94 8.39
C TRP A 115 -3.39 7.52 8.67
N LEU A 116 -2.19 7.19 8.20
CA LEU A 116 -1.57 5.89 8.44
C LEU A 116 -1.13 5.72 9.90
N PHE A 117 -0.77 6.82 10.56
CA PHE A 117 -0.40 6.86 11.98
C PHE A 117 -1.59 6.83 12.92
N PHE A 118 -2.74 7.36 12.52
CA PHE A 118 -3.93 7.51 13.37
C PHE A 118 -4.34 6.22 14.09
N THR A 119 -4.21 5.07 13.44
CA THR A 119 -4.53 3.76 14.05
C THR A 119 -3.45 3.23 14.99
N GLY A 120 -2.27 3.87 15.05
CA GLY A 120 -1.10 3.41 15.79
C GLY A 120 -0.43 2.15 15.22
N ARG A 121 -1.00 1.53 14.19
CA ARG A 121 -0.50 0.26 13.64
C ARG A 121 0.74 0.43 12.78
N LEU A 122 0.80 1.48 11.98
CA LEU A 122 1.95 1.71 11.13
C LEU A 122 3.22 1.98 11.96
N PRO A 123 3.23 2.93 12.92
CA PRO A 123 4.42 3.16 13.74
C PRO A 123 4.73 1.99 14.69
N GLY A 124 3.71 1.25 15.16
CA GLY A 124 3.90 0.12 16.08
C GLY A 124 4.46 -1.14 15.43
N ALA A 125 3.99 -1.47 14.23
CA ALA A 125 4.32 -2.72 13.55
C ALA A 125 4.42 -2.54 12.01
N PRO A 126 5.39 -1.73 11.51
CA PRO A 126 5.41 -1.31 10.12
C PRO A 126 5.68 -2.45 9.13
N VAL A 127 6.47 -3.45 9.51
CA VAL A 127 6.76 -4.60 8.64
C VAL A 127 5.57 -5.56 8.59
N GLU A 128 4.91 -5.79 9.71
CA GLU A 128 3.64 -6.54 9.78
C GLU A 128 2.58 -5.90 8.89
N ARG A 129 2.47 -4.57 8.95
CA ARG A 129 1.50 -3.81 8.14
C ARG A 129 1.74 -4.00 6.64
N PHE A 130 2.99 -4.02 6.23
CA PHE A 130 3.34 -4.35 4.84
C PHE A 130 2.85 -5.75 4.45
N PHE A 131 3.12 -6.78 5.26
CA PHE A 131 2.67 -8.14 4.96
C PHE A 131 1.15 -8.29 4.98
N GLU A 132 0.43 -7.52 5.77
CA GLU A 132 -1.04 -7.44 5.70
C GLU A 132 -1.51 -6.92 4.34
N THR A 133 -0.87 -5.87 3.83
CA THR A 133 -1.14 -5.32 2.49
C THR A 133 -0.86 -6.36 1.40
N VAL A 134 0.27 -7.07 1.50
CA VAL A 134 0.60 -8.15 0.53
C VAL A 134 -0.43 -9.28 0.57
N ARG A 135 -0.84 -9.75 1.76
CA ARG A 135 -1.88 -10.79 1.88
C ARG A 135 -3.22 -10.34 1.30
N PHE A 136 -3.60 -9.09 1.54
CA PHE A 136 -4.79 -8.50 0.94
C PHE A 136 -4.69 -8.50 -0.58
N ALA A 137 -3.61 -7.96 -1.14
CA ALA A 137 -3.36 -7.93 -2.58
C ALA A 137 -3.38 -9.35 -3.20
N GLN A 138 -2.78 -10.34 -2.52
CA GLN A 138 -2.83 -11.73 -2.96
C GLN A 138 -4.24 -12.34 -2.95
N ARG A 139 -5.11 -11.96 -2.01
CA ARG A 139 -6.53 -12.37 -2.06
C ARG A 139 -7.24 -11.78 -3.27
N VAL A 140 -6.94 -10.53 -3.61
CA VAL A 140 -7.52 -9.87 -4.79
C VAL A 140 -6.99 -10.48 -6.10
N PHE A 141 -5.68 -10.67 -6.22
CA PHE A 141 -5.06 -11.04 -7.49
C PHE A 141 -4.99 -12.55 -7.76
N PHE A 142 -5.09 -13.40 -6.73
CA PHE A 142 -5.03 -14.86 -6.84
C PHE A 142 -6.31 -15.56 -6.38
N GLY A 143 -7.29 -14.82 -5.87
CA GLY A 143 -8.60 -15.33 -5.51
C GLY A 143 -9.53 -15.45 -6.73
N ASP A 144 -10.63 -16.15 -6.53
CA ASP A 144 -11.78 -16.08 -7.44
C ASP A 144 -12.52 -14.72 -7.27
N LEU A 145 -13.53 -14.49 -8.09
CA LEU A 145 -14.32 -13.25 -8.06
C LEU A 145 -14.90 -12.96 -6.68
N ALA A 146 -15.47 -13.97 -6.02
CA ALA A 146 -16.10 -13.80 -4.71
C ALA A 146 -15.05 -13.41 -3.66
N SER A 147 -13.91 -14.10 -3.62
CA SER A 147 -12.81 -13.81 -2.69
C SER A 147 -12.20 -12.42 -2.93
N ALA A 148 -12.06 -11.99 -4.18
CA ALA A 148 -11.55 -10.67 -4.52
C ALA A 148 -12.53 -9.58 -4.09
N THR A 149 -13.81 -9.74 -4.38
CA THR A 149 -14.89 -8.82 -3.97
C THR A 149 -14.96 -8.70 -2.46
N ASP A 150 -14.99 -9.82 -1.74
CA ASP A 150 -15.00 -9.83 -0.27
C ASP A 150 -13.77 -9.13 0.31
N ALA A 151 -12.60 -9.31 -0.29
CA ALA A 151 -11.38 -8.63 0.17
C ALA A 151 -11.50 -7.11 -0.01
N ILE A 152 -11.97 -6.64 -1.17
CA ILE A 152 -12.14 -5.21 -1.43
C ILE A 152 -13.22 -4.60 -0.51
N GLU A 153 -14.33 -5.28 -0.29
CA GLU A 153 -15.36 -4.82 0.64
C GLU A 153 -14.84 -4.72 2.08
N GLN A 154 -14.03 -5.68 2.51
CA GLN A 154 -13.39 -5.65 3.83
C GLN A 154 -12.46 -4.44 3.99
N ILE A 155 -11.63 -4.10 2.99
CA ILE A 155 -10.75 -2.94 3.08
C ILE A 155 -11.56 -1.64 3.08
N ASN A 156 -12.59 -1.53 2.26
CA ASN A 156 -13.51 -0.38 2.26
C ASN A 156 -14.19 -0.20 3.62
N LEU A 157 -14.58 -1.31 4.27
CA LEU A 157 -15.16 -1.27 5.63
C LEU A 157 -14.13 -0.80 6.67
N ILE A 158 -12.87 -1.25 6.56
CA ILE A 158 -11.79 -0.80 7.45
C ILE A 158 -11.58 0.71 7.30
N HIS A 159 -11.54 1.23 6.08
CA HIS A 159 -11.37 2.65 5.84
C HIS A 159 -12.53 3.47 6.43
N ARG A 160 -13.79 3.10 6.17
CA ARG A 160 -14.95 3.75 6.79
C ARG A 160 -14.93 3.74 8.33
N ARG A 161 -14.39 2.68 8.94
CA ARG A 161 -14.21 2.64 10.41
C ARG A 161 -13.15 3.62 10.89
N VAL A 162 -12.05 3.77 10.15
CA VAL A 162 -11.00 4.75 10.45
C VAL A 162 -11.56 6.17 10.31
N GLU A 163 -12.26 6.47 9.22
CA GLU A 163 -12.92 7.76 8.98
C GLU A 163 -13.91 8.11 10.11
N LYS A 164 -14.78 7.16 10.46
CA LYS A 164 -15.73 7.34 11.56
C LYS A 164 -15.01 7.57 12.90
N ALA A 165 -13.92 6.85 13.17
CA ALA A 165 -13.18 7.00 14.42
C ALA A 165 -12.41 8.31 14.50
N ARG A 166 -11.96 8.85 13.35
CA ARG A 166 -11.28 10.14 13.25
C ARG A 166 -12.26 11.31 13.17
N GLY A 167 -13.47 11.08 12.71
CA GLY A 167 -14.49 12.14 12.50
C GLY A 167 -14.30 12.90 11.20
N GLU A 168 -13.46 12.40 10.29
CA GLU A 168 -13.13 13.00 9.01
C GLU A 168 -13.09 11.91 7.93
N GLU A 169 -13.37 12.29 6.67
CA GLU A 169 -13.20 11.40 5.52
C GLU A 169 -11.74 11.41 5.03
N ILE A 170 -11.22 10.24 4.64
CA ILE A 170 -9.92 10.17 4.00
C ILE A 170 -10.01 10.87 2.63
N PRO A 171 -9.18 11.88 2.36
CA PRO A 171 -9.24 12.60 1.09
C PRO A 171 -9.03 11.67 -0.11
N GLN A 172 -9.77 11.90 -1.19
CA GLN A 172 -9.67 11.09 -2.41
C GLN A 172 -8.26 11.09 -3.02
N TRP A 173 -7.53 12.20 -2.89
CA TRP A 173 -6.13 12.26 -3.32
C TRP A 173 -5.25 11.28 -2.55
N ALA A 174 -5.45 11.13 -1.22
CA ALA A 174 -4.67 10.20 -0.41
C ALA A 174 -4.89 8.73 -0.82
N TYR A 175 -6.11 8.36 -1.18
CA TYR A 175 -6.41 7.03 -1.74
C TYR A 175 -5.75 6.83 -3.10
N ARG A 176 -5.82 7.82 -4.01
CA ARG A 176 -5.17 7.75 -5.32
C ARG A 176 -3.66 7.60 -5.18
N ASP A 177 -3.08 8.33 -4.27
CA ASP A 177 -1.64 8.28 -4.00
C ASP A 177 -1.20 6.88 -3.57
N MET A 178 -1.96 6.24 -2.67
CA MET A 178 -1.70 4.86 -2.31
C MET A 178 -1.83 3.90 -3.50
N LEU A 179 -2.84 4.09 -4.35
CA LEU A 179 -3.03 3.28 -5.55
C LEU A 179 -1.87 3.47 -6.54
N PHE A 180 -1.40 4.71 -6.73
CA PHE A 180 -0.29 5.01 -7.64
C PHE A 180 1.03 4.42 -7.14
N ILE A 181 1.28 4.41 -5.83
CA ILE A 181 2.40 3.70 -5.23
C ILE A 181 2.33 2.20 -5.57
N LEU A 182 1.15 1.57 -5.45
CA LEU A 182 0.98 0.15 -5.76
C LEU A 182 1.29 -0.17 -7.24
N ILE A 183 0.87 0.68 -8.17
CA ILE A 183 1.13 0.52 -9.60
C ILE A 183 2.62 0.75 -9.90
N ASP A 184 3.18 1.87 -9.44
CA ASP A 184 4.56 2.27 -9.75
C ASP A 184 5.59 1.26 -9.22
N TYR A 185 5.46 0.81 -7.96
CA TYR A 185 6.38 -0.20 -7.43
C TYR A 185 6.17 -1.58 -8.02
N GLY A 186 4.98 -1.90 -8.49
CA GLY A 186 4.78 -3.08 -9.32
C GLY A 186 5.63 -3.04 -10.59
N GLU A 187 5.62 -1.92 -11.32
CA GLU A 187 6.44 -1.73 -12.53
C GLU A 187 7.93 -1.73 -12.20
N ARG A 188 8.38 -0.97 -11.18
CA ARG A 188 9.79 -0.89 -10.76
C ARG A 188 10.33 -2.25 -10.33
N ALA A 189 9.59 -2.98 -9.51
CA ALA A 189 9.98 -4.32 -9.09
C ALA A 189 10.05 -5.29 -10.29
N HIS A 190 9.07 -5.23 -11.21
CA HIS A 190 9.13 -6.03 -12.43
C HIS A 190 10.38 -5.72 -13.26
N GLN A 191 10.69 -4.44 -13.45
CA GLN A 191 11.85 -4.01 -14.24
C GLN A 191 13.17 -4.54 -13.68
N VAL A 192 13.33 -4.54 -12.37
CA VAL A 192 14.54 -5.05 -11.70
C VAL A 192 14.61 -6.58 -11.77
N ILE A 193 13.50 -7.27 -11.53
CA ILE A 193 13.48 -8.73 -11.37
C ILE A 193 13.41 -9.46 -12.71
N PHE A 194 12.54 -8.99 -13.61
CA PHE A 194 12.19 -9.68 -14.86
C PHE A 194 12.62 -8.93 -16.12
N GLY A 195 13.04 -7.68 -15.98
CA GLY A 195 13.35 -6.78 -17.09
C GLY A 195 12.20 -5.82 -17.45
N PRO A 196 12.38 -5.00 -18.49
CA PRO A 196 11.39 -4.02 -18.90
C PRO A 196 10.05 -4.70 -19.25
N MET A 197 8.93 -4.09 -18.84
CA MET A 197 7.62 -4.49 -19.30
C MET A 197 7.44 -4.12 -20.77
N THR A 198 6.79 -4.98 -21.53
CA THR A 198 6.22 -4.62 -22.82
C THR A 198 5.08 -3.61 -22.63
N GLU A 199 4.70 -2.90 -23.67
CA GLU A 199 3.58 -1.96 -23.63
C GLU A 199 2.26 -2.67 -23.23
N ALA A 200 2.03 -3.86 -23.73
CA ALA A 200 0.87 -4.68 -23.38
C ALA A 200 0.87 -5.09 -21.91
N GLU A 201 2.01 -5.50 -21.34
CA GLU A 201 2.14 -5.84 -19.92
C GLU A 201 1.91 -4.61 -19.05
N ARG A 202 2.45 -3.45 -19.43
CA ARG A 202 2.29 -2.19 -18.71
C ARG A 202 0.83 -1.73 -18.69
N THR A 203 0.18 -1.73 -19.86
CA THR A 203 -1.25 -1.39 -20.01
C THR A 203 -2.11 -2.35 -19.17
N SER A 204 -1.80 -3.63 -19.20
CA SER A 204 -2.52 -4.65 -18.44
C SER A 204 -2.34 -4.49 -16.94
N HIS A 205 -1.12 -4.21 -16.45
CA HIS A 205 -0.84 -3.97 -15.03
C HIS A 205 -1.54 -2.70 -14.53
N PHE A 206 -1.43 -1.61 -15.28
CA PHE A 206 -2.13 -0.36 -15.00
C PHE A 206 -3.65 -0.56 -14.96
N GLY A 207 -4.22 -1.29 -15.92
CA GLY A 207 -5.64 -1.61 -15.98
C GLY A 207 -6.15 -2.36 -14.74
N VAL A 208 -5.35 -3.28 -14.19
CA VAL A 208 -5.67 -3.98 -12.94
C VAL A 208 -5.68 -2.99 -11.76
N GLY A 209 -4.71 -2.07 -11.71
CA GLY A 209 -4.71 -1.01 -10.69
C GLY A 209 -5.95 -0.13 -10.77
N LEU A 210 -6.35 0.30 -11.98
CA LEU A 210 -7.58 1.08 -12.18
C LEU A 210 -8.85 0.32 -11.77
N ALA A 211 -8.91 -0.98 -12.08
CA ALA A 211 -10.03 -1.81 -11.68
C ALA A 211 -10.16 -1.89 -10.14
N LEU A 212 -9.03 -2.02 -9.45
CA LEU A 212 -8.98 -1.97 -7.98
C LEU A 212 -9.46 -0.60 -7.47
N GLY A 213 -8.95 0.51 -8.02
CA GLY A 213 -9.35 1.86 -7.62
C GLY A 213 -10.87 2.09 -7.80
N ARG A 214 -11.44 1.65 -8.93
CA ARG A 214 -12.89 1.72 -9.17
C ARG A 214 -13.69 0.88 -8.18
N ALA A 215 -13.25 -0.33 -7.89
CA ALA A 215 -13.89 -1.20 -6.90
C ALA A 215 -13.79 -0.66 -5.46
N MET A 216 -12.81 0.19 -5.20
CA MET A 216 -12.68 0.96 -3.96
C MET A 216 -13.42 2.31 -3.99
N HIS A 217 -14.18 2.59 -5.05
CA HIS A 217 -14.95 3.83 -5.25
C HIS A 217 -14.10 5.10 -5.29
N LEU A 218 -12.87 5.01 -5.80
CA LEU A 218 -12.00 6.17 -5.93
C LEU A 218 -12.45 7.07 -7.10
N SER A 219 -12.40 8.38 -6.87
CA SER A 219 -12.68 9.41 -7.87
C SER A 219 -11.39 9.99 -8.47
N GLY A 220 -11.50 10.65 -9.63
CA GLY A 220 -10.37 11.32 -10.30
C GLY A 220 -9.28 10.36 -10.77
N LEU A 221 -9.63 9.09 -11.05
CA LEU A 221 -8.71 8.12 -11.61
C LEU A 221 -8.37 8.47 -13.06
N PRO A 222 -7.10 8.29 -13.48
CA PRO A 222 -6.69 8.48 -14.86
C PRO A 222 -7.41 7.50 -15.79
N THR A 223 -7.60 7.88 -17.04
CA THR A 223 -8.24 7.04 -18.07
C THR A 223 -7.22 6.31 -18.94
N THR A 224 -6.02 6.88 -19.05
CA THR A 224 -4.92 6.33 -19.85
C THR A 224 -3.65 6.18 -19.00
N TYR A 225 -2.73 5.35 -19.47
CA TYR A 225 -1.42 5.21 -18.84
C TYR A 225 -0.61 6.51 -18.90
N ALA A 226 -0.74 7.29 -19.96
CA ALA A 226 -0.08 8.60 -20.08
C ALA A 226 -0.58 9.57 -19.00
N GLU A 227 -1.91 9.69 -18.86
CA GLU A 227 -2.52 10.51 -17.80
C GLU A 227 -2.09 10.05 -16.39
N TYR A 228 -2.02 8.73 -16.16
CA TYR A 228 -1.48 8.19 -14.90
C TYR A 228 -0.04 8.66 -14.66
N ARG A 229 0.81 8.61 -15.66
CA ARG A 229 2.23 9.05 -15.52
C ARG A 229 2.33 10.54 -15.19
N ASP A 230 1.45 11.36 -15.77
CA ASP A 230 1.42 12.79 -15.47
C ASP A 230 0.90 13.06 -14.07
N GLN A 231 -0.21 12.42 -13.65
CA GLN A 231 -0.72 12.52 -12.28
C GLN A 231 0.29 11.98 -11.25
N ARG A 232 0.99 10.88 -11.56
CA ARG A 232 2.04 10.34 -10.68
C ARG A 232 3.21 11.31 -10.53
N ARG A 233 3.62 11.99 -11.61
CA ARG A 233 4.67 13.02 -11.54
C ARG A 233 4.22 14.20 -10.67
N GLN A 234 3.00 14.66 -10.84
CA GLN A 234 2.44 15.73 -10.02
C GLN A 234 2.41 15.33 -8.54
N GLN A 235 1.93 14.13 -8.22
CA GLN A 235 1.97 13.56 -6.88
C GLN A 235 3.38 13.62 -6.27
N LEU A 236 4.40 13.16 -7.01
CA LEU A 236 5.79 13.14 -6.54
C LEU A 236 6.33 14.54 -6.20
N LEU A 237 5.84 15.57 -6.87
CA LEU A 237 6.25 16.95 -6.62
C LEU A 237 5.45 17.62 -5.50
N GLU A 238 4.16 17.27 -5.33
CA GLU A 238 3.24 18.01 -4.49
C GLU A 238 2.93 17.33 -3.16
N ASP A 239 2.88 15.98 -3.12
CA ASP A 239 2.30 15.24 -1.99
C ASP A 239 3.32 14.60 -1.05
N TYR A 240 4.60 14.92 -1.24
CA TYR A 240 5.68 14.40 -0.38
C TYR A 240 6.42 15.51 0.34
N ALA A 241 6.69 15.27 1.62
CA ALA A 241 7.51 16.11 2.45
C ALA A 241 8.13 15.31 3.59
N ARG A 242 9.33 15.69 4.03
CA ARG A 242 9.92 15.14 5.25
C ARG A 242 9.37 15.87 6.47
N GLY A 243 8.93 15.13 7.47
CA GLY A 243 8.41 15.68 8.72
C GLY A 243 8.75 14.78 9.92
N PRO A 244 8.27 15.14 11.13
CA PRO A 244 8.49 14.36 12.36
C PRO A 244 8.02 12.90 12.23
N LEU A 245 6.87 12.65 11.56
CA LEU A 245 6.33 11.31 11.33
C LEU A 245 7.23 10.48 10.42
N THR A 246 7.96 11.12 9.48
CA THR A 246 8.98 10.46 8.66
C THR A 246 10.06 9.85 9.55
N ASP A 247 10.60 10.64 10.47
CA ASP A 247 11.68 10.20 11.36
C ASP A 247 11.19 9.13 12.35
N GLU A 248 9.98 9.27 12.85
CA GLU A 248 9.34 8.27 13.73
C GLU A 248 9.16 6.92 13.00
N LEU A 249 8.67 6.94 11.77
CA LEU A 249 8.47 5.72 10.98
C LEU A 249 9.81 5.06 10.65
N TYR A 250 10.83 5.82 10.29
CA TYR A 250 12.18 5.28 10.08
C TYR A 250 12.79 4.70 11.36
N ALA A 251 12.55 5.33 12.51
CA ALA A 251 12.95 4.77 13.81
C ALA A 251 12.22 3.43 14.07
N SER A 252 10.96 3.31 13.70
CA SER A 252 10.18 2.07 13.82
C SER A 252 10.69 0.97 12.89
N TYR A 253 11.01 1.28 11.65
CA TYR A 253 11.67 0.32 10.75
C TYR A 253 13.01 -0.14 11.31
N ARG A 254 13.82 0.78 11.85
CA ARG A 254 15.11 0.43 12.46
C ARG A 254 14.94 -0.50 13.67
N ARG A 255 13.94 -0.27 14.52
CA ARG A 255 13.62 -1.17 15.65
C ARG A 255 13.18 -2.54 15.17
N ALA A 256 12.30 -2.60 14.17
CA ALA A 256 11.74 -3.86 13.66
C ALA A 256 12.75 -4.72 12.91
N LEU A 257 13.66 -4.12 12.14
CA LEU A 257 14.63 -4.81 11.29
C LEU A 257 16.00 -5.00 11.95
N GLY A 258 16.35 -4.16 12.90
CA GLY A 258 17.70 -4.02 13.44
C GLY A 258 18.59 -3.12 12.56
N PRO A 259 19.72 -2.65 13.09
CA PRO A 259 20.52 -1.60 12.45
C PRO A 259 21.12 -2.01 11.10
N LEU A 260 21.60 -3.24 10.96
CA LEU A 260 22.24 -3.72 9.73
C LEU A 260 21.23 -3.85 8.57
N ARG A 261 20.08 -4.53 8.82
CA ARG A 261 19.02 -4.67 7.80
C ARG A 261 18.41 -3.31 7.45
N PHE A 262 18.26 -2.43 8.44
CA PHE A 262 17.79 -1.09 8.18
C PHE A 262 18.75 -0.29 7.29
N ARG A 263 20.08 -0.40 7.52
CA ARG A 263 21.08 0.22 6.62
C ARG A 263 20.98 -0.34 5.19
N LEU A 264 20.82 -1.64 5.06
CA LEU A 264 20.62 -2.29 3.75
C LEU A 264 19.33 -1.80 3.09
N LEU A 265 18.22 -1.71 3.84
CA LEU A 265 16.96 -1.15 3.36
C LEU A 265 17.18 0.26 2.77
N ARG A 266 17.89 1.13 3.48
CA ARG A 266 18.17 2.51 3.03
C ARG A 266 18.99 2.56 1.75
N LEU A 267 19.95 1.65 1.57
CA LEU A 267 20.74 1.53 0.34
C LEU A 267 19.86 1.10 -0.84
N VAL A 268 19.00 0.11 -0.64
CA VAL A 268 18.07 -0.35 -1.70
C VAL A 268 17.03 0.73 -2.01
N GLN A 269 16.51 1.44 -0.99
CA GLN A 269 15.60 2.57 -1.19
C GLN A 269 16.19 3.60 -2.14
N ALA A 270 17.45 3.99 -1.94
CA ALA A 270 18.10 4.98 -2.78
C ALA A 270 18.20 4.58 -4.27
N SER A 271 18.14 3.28 -4.58
CA SER A 271 18.23 2.75 -5.95
C SER A 271 16.87 2.47 -6.59
N VAL A 272 15.78 2.36 -5.80
CA VAL A 272 14.45 2.02 -6.34
C VAL A 272 13.44 3.16 -6.29
N LEU A 273 13.75 4.23 -5.55
CA LEU A 273 12.90 5.42 -5.45
C LEU A 273 12.96 6.28 -6.72
N PRO A 274 11.88 7.05 -7.00
CA PRO A 274 11.95 8.19 -7.89
C PRO A 274 12.98 9.22 -7.42
N ASP A 275 13.63 9.92 -8.37
CA ASP A 275 14.67 10.91 -8.06
C ASP A 275 14.13 12.04 -7.18
N GLU A 276 12.88 12.45 -7.37
CA GLU A 276 12.20 13.49 -6.60
C GLU A 276 12.17 13.21 -5.09
N LEU A 277 12.18 11.93 -4.71
CA LEU A 277 12.13 11.52 -3.31
C LEU A 277 13.50 11.35 -2.67
N LEU A 278 14.58 11.29 -3.45
CA LEU A 278 15.92 11.12 -2.91
C LEU A 278 16.31 12.32 -2.03
N ASP A 279 16.03 13.54 -2.48
CA ASP A 279 16.30 14.76 -1.73
C ASP A 279 15.39 14.89 -0.51
N VAL A 280 14.08 14.63 -0.67
CA VAL A 280 13.09 14.65 0.42
C VAL A 280 13.53 13.73 1.56
N LEU A 281 13.99 12.53 1.24
CA LEU A 281 14.38 11.50 2.22
C LEU A 281 15.86 11.53 2.57
N ARG A 282 16.64 12.46 1.99
CA ARG A 282 18.08 12.58 2.17
C ARG A 282 18.81 11.26 1.91
N LEU A 283 18.48 10.63 0.78
CA LEU A 283 19.09 9.40 0.32
C LEU A 283 20.12 9.70 -0.75
N LYS A 284 21.19 8.91 -0.76
CA LYS A 284 22.21 9.00 -1.80
C LYS A 284 22.29 7.65 -2.52
N PRO A 285 22.09 7.61 -3.85
CA PRO A 285 22.27 6.41 -4.65
C PRO A 285 23.67 5.81 -4.46
N SER A 286 23.75 4.50 -4.54
CA SER A 286 25.01 3.77 -4.46
C SER A 286 25.27 3.06 -5.79
N PRO A 287 26.28 3.48 -6.58
CA PRO A 287 26.58 2.84 -7.85
C PRO A 287 26.78 1.32 -7.75
N LEU A 288 27.31 0.85 -6.61
CA LEU A 288 27.45 -0.58 -6.36
C LEU A 288 26.09 -1.29 -6.24
N VAL A 289 25.13 -0.70 -5.52
CA VAL A 289 23.79 -1.28 -5.36
C VAL A 289 23.02 -1.23 -6.68
N ASP A 290 23.16 -0.12 -7.42
CA ASP A 290 22.54 0.02 -8.74
C ASP A 290 23.05 -1.05 -9.71
N GLU A 291 24.37 -1.32 -9.69
CA GLU A 291 24.96 -2.37 -10.51
C GLU A 291 24.51 -3.76 -10.06
N LEU A 292 24.47 -4.04 -8.77
CA LEU A 292 23.98 -5.30 -8.24
C LEU A 292 22.51 -5.54 -8.64
N LEU A 293 21.66 -4.52 -8.59
CA LEU A 293 20.26 -4.62 -9.03
C LEU A 293 20.17 -4.80 -10.55
N ARG A 294 21.03 -4.17 -11.34
CA ARG A 294 21.10 -4.41 -12.79
C ARG A 294 21.53 -5.83 -13.14
N CYS A 295 22.53 -6.35 -12.45
CA CYS A 295 23.02 -7.71 -12.66
C CYS A 295 22.04 -8.78 -12.15
N TYR A 296 21.23 -8.44 -11.15
CA TYR A 296 20.31 -9.37 -10.51
C TYR A 296 19.38 -10.08 -11.52
N ARG A 297 18.87 -9.39 -12.53
CA ARG A 297 17.96 -9.98 -13.55
C ARG A 297 18.58 -11.15 -14.30
N PHE A 298 19.90 -11.21 -14.43
CA PHE A 298 20.61 -12.27 -15.15
C PHE A 298 20.85 -13.52 -14.30
N LEU A 299 20.61 -13.47 -12.97
CA LEU A 299 20.73 -14.63 -12.11
C LEU A 299 19.59 -15.63 -12.38
N PRO A 300 19.85 -16.95 -12.31
CA PRO A 300 18.81 -17.96 -12.44
C PRO A 300 17.84 -17.94 -11.25
N GLY A 301 16.59 -18.43 -11.43
CA GLY A 301 15.64 -18.62 -10.32
C GLY A 301 14.42 -17.69 -10.32
N GLY A 302 14.09 -17.06 -11.48
CA GLY A 302 12.86 -16.25 -11.62
C GLY A 302 12.75 -15.16 -10.55
N GLY A 303 11.58 -15.02 -9.94
CA GLY A 303 11.29 -14.00 -8.91
C GLY A 303 11.59 -14.45 -7.47
N ASN A 304 12.47 -15.43 -7.23
CA ASN A 304 12.79 -15.95 -5.91
C ASN A 304 14.29 -16.28 -5.74
N LYS A 305 15.14 -15.52 -6.41
CA LYS A 305 16.60 -15.70 -6.43
C LYS A 305 17.23 -15.42 -5.07
N LEU A 306 16.65 -14.49 -4.30
CA LEU A 306 17.11 -14.11 -2.96
C LEU A 306 16.64 -15.08 -1.86
N ARG A 307 15.98 -16.19 -2.19
CA ARG A 307 15.49 -17.16 -1.21
C ARG A 307 16.54 -17.58 -0.15
N PRO A 308 17.80 -17.85 -0.50
CA PRO A 308 18.83 -18.18 0.48
C PRO A 308 19.12 -17.02 1.45
N LEU A 309 18.90 -15.79 1.02
CA LEU A 309 19.18 -14.57 1.78
C LEU A 309 17.97 -14.03 2.56
N HIS A 310 16.77 -14.60 2.42
CA HIS A 310 15.58 -14.07 3.09
C HIS A 310 15.75 -13.90 4.60
N ASN A 311 16.42 -14.84 5.29
CA ASN A 311 16.68 -14.74 6.73
C ASN A 311 17.75 -13.67 7.07
N VAL A 312 18.61 -13.32 6.12
CA VAL A 312 19.57 -12.21 6.27
C VAL A 312 18.88 -10.88 6.06
N LEU A 313 18.03 -10.79 5.03
CA LEU A 313 17.33 -9.56 4.63
C LEU A 313 16.19 -9.19 5.59
N LEU A 314 15.50 -10.18 6.15
CA LEU A 314 14.36 -10.00 7.05
C LEU A 314 14.55 -10.80 8.34
N PRO A 315 13.98 -10.33 9.47
CA PRO A 315 13.81 -11.17 10.66
C PRO A 315 13.07 -12.47 10.34
N GLY A 316 13.43 -13.59 10.98
CA GLY A 316 12.99 -14.93 10.61
C GLY A 316 11.48 -15.13 10.46
N ARG A 317 10.66 -14.43 11.30
CA ARG A 317 9.19 -14.45 11.19
C ARG A 317 8.70 -13.88 9.86
N PHE A 318 9.29 -12.79 9.38
CA PHE A 318 8.93 -12.15 8.12
C PHE A 318 9.49 -12.89 6.91
N ALA A 319 10.70 -13.43 7.02
CA ALA A 319 11.27 -14.31 6.01
C ALA A 319 10.40 -15.57 5.79
N ARG A 320 9.75 -16.09 6.84
CA ARG A 320 8.77 -17.18 6.73
C ARG A 320 7.53 -16.73 5.96
N GLN A 321 6.91 -15.59 6.34
CA GLN A 321 5.75 -15.04 5.65
C GLN A 321 6.04 -14.79 4.17
N LEU A 322 7.23 -14.29 3.84
CA LEU A 322 7.65 -14.08 2.45
C LEU A 322 7.71 -15.40 1.65
N ARG A 323 8.16 -16.50 2.27
CA ARG A 323 8.21 -17.83 1.63
C ARG A 323 6.84 -18.48 1.43
N GLU A 324 5.87 -18.10 2.25
CA GLU A 324 4.48 -18.60 2.22
C GLU A 324 3.60 -17.88 1.21
N LEU A 325 4.10 -16.85 0.52
CA LEU A 325 3.34 -16.15 -0.51
C LEU A 325 2.91 -17.10 -1.63
N LYS A 326 1.66 -16.96 -2.10
CA LYS A 326 1.18 -17.64 -3.31
C LYS A 326 2.03 -17.21 -4.49
N ARG A 327 2.49 -18.17 -5.28
CA ARG A 327 3.27 -17.91 -6.48
C ARG A 327 2.39 -17.98 -7.71
N ALA A 328 2.70 -17.16 -8.71
CA ALA A 328 2.17 -17.37 -10.03
C ALA A 328 2.66 -18.73 -10.56
N PRO A 329 1.84 -19.49 -11.28
CA PRO A 329 2.35 -20.63 -12.05
C PRO A 329 3.50 -20.13 -12.94
N GLU A 330 4.59 -20.86 -12.96
CA GLU A 330 5.67 -20.59 -13.91
C GLU A 330 5.06 -20.74 -15.32
N ALA A 331 5.27 -19.75 -16.19
CA ALA A 331 4.90 -19.88 -17.58
C ALA A 331 5.70 -21.05 -18.20
N PRO A 332 5.06 -21.92 -19.01
CA PRO A 332 5.71 -23.05 -19.64
C PRO A 332 6.83 -22.61 -20.57
#